data_b06cf8f2a1073dd2ca64ad252592eb1c
#
_entry.id   b06cf8f2a1073dd2ca64ad252592eb1c
#
_cell.length_a   1.000
_cell.length_b   1.000
_cell.length_c   1.000
_cell.angle_alpha   90.00
_cell.angle_beta   90.00
_cell.angle_gamma   90.00
#
_symmetry.space_group_name_H-M   'P 1'
#
loop_
_entity.id
_entity.type
_entity.pdbx_description
1 polymer ?
#
loop_
_entity_poly.entity_id
_entity_poly.type
_entity_poly.pdbx_seq_one_letter_code
_entity_poly.pdbx_strand_id
1 'polypeptide(L)'
;MITRVNGPQVWQRWKEAKRLALLASFEDSVTGMRVKEFCQGLSRDLGQHCQIVEHIWLFSTFRLRELQEIAAQEAAEADLIVISVHQEEGLPAEVKGWINLWLRQKNSHRAVLVALLDPPTEGESDSTEAYLRGVAKRAGMDFLVESTNFTGRP
;
A
#
# COMPACT_ATOMS: atom_id res chain seq x y z
N MET A 1 5.74 13.10 10.84
CA MET A 1 5.26 12.03 11.70
C MET A 1 4.14 11.27 11.03
N ILE A 2 4.15 9.97 11.16
CA ILE A 2 3.14 9.12 10.52
C ILE A 2 2.04 8.80 11.52
N THR A 3 0.80 9.02 11.13
CA THR A 3 -0.35 8.69 11.96
C THR A 3 -0.93 7.36 11.47
N ARG A 4 -0.97 6.38 12.34
CA ARG A 4 -1.48 5.06 12.00
C ARG A 4 -2.87 4.85 12.57
N VAL A 5 -3.71 4.20 11.75
CA VAL A 5 -5.05 3.81 12.16
C VAL A 5 -5.05 2.29 12.28
N ASN A 6 -5.29 1.78 13.47
CA ASN A 6 -5.37 0.34 13.75
C ASN A 6 -4.08 -0.44 13.49
N GLY A 7 -2.94 0.27 13.35
CA GLY A 7 -1.69 -0.38 13.02
C GLY A 7 -1.22 -1.44 14.01
N PRO A 8 -1.14 -1.12 15.31
CA PRO A 8 -0.58 -2.08 16.25
C PRO A 8 -1.33 -3.40 16.30
N GLN A 9 -2.67 -3.36 16.15
CA GLN A 9 -3.45 -4.58 16.22
C GLN A 9 -3.27 -5.43 14.96
N VAL A 10 -3.17 -4.77 13.82
CA VAL A 10 -2.99 -5.48 12.56
C VAL A 10 -1.63 -6.15 12.51
N TRP A 11 -0.58 -5.43 12.94
CA TRP A 11 0.77 -5.98 12.89
C TRP A 11 0.97 -7.16 13.85
N GLN A 12 0.13 -7.28 14.87
CA GLN A 12 0.24 -8.38 15.83
C GLN A 12 0.21 -9.74 15.15
N ARG A 13 -0.59 -9.88 14.10
CA ARG A 13 -0.72 -11.18 13.43
C ARG A 13 0.58 -11.64 12.77
N TRP A 14 1.50 -10.72 12.52
CA TRP A 14 2.76 -11.03 11.85
C TRP A 14 3.95 -11.08 12.78
N LYS A 15 3.76 -10.89 14.07
CA LYS A 15 4.90 -10.82 14.99
C LYS A 15 5.73 -12.09 15.00
N GLU A 16 5.08 -13.23 14.79
CA GLU A 16 5.81 -14.49 14.77
C GLU A 16 6.02 -15.03 13.38
N ALA A 17 5.64 -14.29 12.38
CA ALA A 17 5.84 -14.70 11.01
C ALA A 17 7.33 -14.65 10.69
N LYS A 18 7.81 -15.68 9.98
CA LYS A 18 9.20 -15.70 9.56
C LYS A 18 9.41 -15.00 8.23
N ARG A 19 8.34 -14.82 7.48
CA ARG A 19 8.40 -14.21 6.17
C ARG A 19 7.11 -13.44 5.91
N LEU A 20 7.26 -12.28 5.30
CA LEU A 20 6.12 -11.43 4.93
C LEU A 20 6.35 -10.91 3.53
N ALA A 21 5.37 -11.13 2.65
CA ALA A 21 5.45 -10.63 1.28
C ALA A 21 4.75 -9.28 1.19
N LEU A 22 5.49 -8.28 0.76
CA LEU A 22 4.99 -6.92 0.66
C LEU A 22 5.11 -6.45 -0.78
N LEU A 23 4.03 -5.90 -1.32
CA LEU A 23 4.07 -5.24 -2.61
C LEU A 23 3.67 -3.79 -2.43
N ALA A 24 4.48 -2.88 -2.96
CA ALA A 24 4.20 -1.45 -2.87
C ALA A 24 4.20 -0.83 -4.25
N SER A 25 3.37 0.17 -4.44
CA SER A 25 3.37 0.96 -5.65
C SER A 25 3.33 2.43 -5.28
N PHE A 26 3.97 3.25 -6.08
CA PHE A 26 4.11 4.67 -5.77
C PHE A 26 4.09 5.50 -7.05
N GLU A 27 3.77 6.80 -6.88
CA GLU A 27 3.54 7.68 -8.02
C GLU A 27 4.81 8.39 -8.49
N ASP A 28 5.62 8.88 -7.55
CA ASP A 28 6.79 9.68 -7.86
C ASP A 28 7.83 9.54 -6.74
N SER A 29 8.89 10.35 -6.79
CA SER A 29 9.95 10.23 -5.81
C SER A 29 9.49 10.54 -4.39
N VAL A 30 8.56 11.46 -4.23
CA VAL A 30 8.06 11.80 -2.89
C VAL A 30 7.25 10.65 -2.32
N THR A 31 6.32 10.11 -3.10
CA THR A 31 5.52 9.00 -2.63
C THR A 31 6.37 7.74 -2.46
N GLY A 32 7.44 7.60 -3.26
CA GLY A 32 8.37 6.50 -3.10
C GLY A 32 9.15 6.57 -1.79
N MET A 33 9.51 7.79 -1.36
CA MET A 33 10.18 7.94 -0.07
C MET A 33 9.27 7.52 1.08
N ARG A 34 7.97 7.78 0.95
CA ARG A 34 7.01 7.34 1.96
C ARG A 34 6.98 5.83 2.06
N VAL A 35 7.04 5.14 0.92
CA VAL A 35 7.11 3.68 0.91
C VAL A 35 8.35 3.21 1.65
N LYS A 36 9.49 3.84 1.36
CA LYS A 36 10.74 3.46 2.00
C LYS A 36 10.66 3.61 3.51
N GLU A 37 10.13 4.73 3.97
CA GLU A 37 10.01 4.97 5.40
C GLU A 37 9.02 4.01 6.04
N PHE A 38 7.95 3.70 5.35
CA PHE A 38 6.98 2.73 5.85
C PHE A 38 7.64 1.37 6.02
N CYS A 39 8.38 0.93 5.02
CA CYS A 39 9.04 -0.37 5.06
C CYS A 39 10.09 -0.43 6.18
N GLN A 40 10.81 0.66 6.39
CA GLN A 40 11.79 0.70 7.48
C GLN A 40 11.10 0.61 8.83
N GLY A 41 9.98 1.30 8.99
CA GLY A 41 9.21 1.24 10.23
C GLY A 41 8.66 -0.15 10.49
N LEU A 42 8.15 -0.78 9.45
CA LEU A 42 7.61 -2.12 9.56
C LEU A 42 8.71 -3.11 9.96
N SER A 43 9.88 -2.98 9.36
CA SER A 43 11.00 -3.85 9.67
C SER A 43 11.42 -3.72 11.14
N ARG A 44 11.42 -2.49 11.66
CA ARG A 44 11.73 -2.28 13.08
C ARG A 44 10.66 -2.91 13.97
N ASP A 45 9.40 -2.76 13.60
CA ASP A 45 8.29 -3.25 14.41
C ASP A 45 8.24 -4.76 14.45
N LEU A 46 8.54 -5.42 13.34
CA LEU A 46 8.47 -6.87 13.25
C LEU A 46 9.72 -7.58 13.73
N GLY A 47 10.85 -6.86 13.77
CA GLY A 47 12.09 -7.44 14.27
C GLY A 47 12.86 -8.21 13.22
N GLN A 48 14.05 -8.67 13.62
CA GLN A 48 14.97 -9.29 12.68
C GLN A 48 14.60 -10.72 12.31
N HIS A 49 13.70 -11.32 13.07
CA HIS A 49 13.31 -12.71 12.79
C HIS A 49 12.40 -12.82 11.56
N CYS A 50 11.81 -11.73 11.13
CA CYS A 50 10.88 -11.74 10.01
C CYS A 50 11.56 -11.19 8.77
N GLN A 51 11.62 -12.01 7.72
CA GLN A 51 12.14 -11.57 6.43
C GLN A 51 11.03 -10.93 5.63
N ILE A 52 11.19 -9.65 5.30
CA ILE A 52 10.21 -8.95 4.48
C ILE A 52 10.70 -8.98 3.05
N VAL A 53 9.93 -9.62 2.18
CA VAL A 53 10.24 -9.69 0.75
C VAL A 53 9.47 -8.57 0.08
N GLU A 54 10.20 -7.60 -0.47
CA GLU A 54 9.61 -6.39 -1.02
C GLU A 54 9.61 -6.40 -2.54
N HIS A 55 8.46 -6.10 -3.13
CA HIS A 55 8.32 -5.86 -4.56
C HIS A 55 7.78 -4.44 -4.69
N ILE A 56 8.57 -3.57 -5.30
CA ILE A 56 8.22 -2.15 -5.35
C ILE A 56 8.12 -1.70 -6.80
N TRP A 57 6.99 -1.07 -7.15
CA TRP A 57 6.67 -0.69 -8.51
C TRP A 57 6.33 0.79 -8.61
N LEU A 58 6.84 1.43 -9.65
CA LEU A 58 6.44 2.80 -9.99
C LEU A 58 5.16 2.74 -10.80
N PHE A 59 4.20 3.60 -10.51
CA PHE A 59 2.89 3.58 -11.18
C PHE A 59 3.00 3.54 -12.71
N SER A 60 3.92 4.33 -13.27
CA SER A 60 4.00 4.44 -14.73
C SER A 60 4.37 3.11 -15.41
N THR A 61 4.98 2.19 -14.68
CA THR A 61 5.29 0.88 -15.27
C THR A 61 4.04 0.09 -15.58
N PHE A 62 2.92 0.40 -14.94
CA PHE A 62 1.66 -0.29 -15.17
C PHE A 62 1.03 0.09 -16.51
N ARG A 63 1.60 1.04 -17.23
CA ARG A 63 1.18 1.34 -18.60
C ARG A 63 1.57 0.23 -19.56
N LEU A 64 2.59 -0.56 -19.19
CA LEU A 64 2.99 -1.73 -19.95
C LEU A 64 2.23 -2.93 -19.43
N ARG A 65 1.40 -3.50 -20.27
CA ARG A 65 0.49 -4.56 -19.83
C ARG A 65 1.21 -5.75 -19.21
N GLU A 66 2.34 -6.14 -19.79
CA GLU A 66 3.09 -7.27 -19.26
C GLU A 66 3.55 -7.02 -17.84
N LEU A 67 4.03 -5.82 -17.56
CA LEU A 67 4.47 -5.48 -16.22
C LEU A 67 3.30 -5.33 -15.26
N GLN A 68 2.20 -4.78 -15.76
CA GLN A 68 0.99 -4.68 -14.96
C GLN A 68 0.51 -6.05 -14.50
N GLU A 69 0.59 -7.03 -15.39
CA GLU A 69 0.14 -8.39 -15.07
C GLU A 69 1.07 -9.08 -14.08
N ILE A 70 2.38 -8.88 -14.22
CA ILE A 70 3.34 -9.43 -13.27
C ILE A 70 3.09 -8.86 -11.88
N ALA A 71 2.93 -7.53 -11.82
CA ALA A 71 2.69 -6.87 -10.55
C ALA A 71 1.36 -7.29 -9.93
N ALA A 72 0.36 -7.58 -10.78
CA ALA A 72 -0.93 -8.03 -10.27
C ALA A 72 -0.83 -9.42 -9.65
N GLN A 73 -0.03 -10.30 -10.25
CA GLN A 73 0.17 -11.62 -9.69
C GLN A 73 0.89 -11.53 -8.36
N GLU A 74 1.90 -10.67 -8.26
CA GLU A 74 2.61 -10.46 -7.00
C GLU A 74 1.66 -9.93 -5.93
N ALA A 75 0.79 -9.00 -6.31
CA ALA A 75 -0.17 -8.43 -5.37
C ALA A 75 -1.16 -9.48 -4.88
N ALA A 76 -1.59 -10.38 -5.77
CA ALA A 76 -2.54 -11.40 -5.40
C ALA A 76 -1.99 -12.33 -4.33
N GLU A 77 -0.67 -12.49 -4.29
CA GLU A 77 -0.01 -13.37 -3.33
C GLU A 77 0.58 -12.63 -2.14
N ALA A 78 0.49 -11.30 -2.12
CA ALA A 78 1.11 -10.51 -1.06
C ALA A 78 0.29 -10.55 0.23
N ASP A 79 0.98 -10.46 1.34
CA ASP A 79 0.36 -10.31 2.65
C ASP A 79 0.02 -8.85 2.91
N LEU A 80 0.75 -7.95 2.28
CA LEU A 80 0.62 -6.53 2.51
C LEU A 80 0.76 -5.81 1.17
N ILE A 81 -0.24 -4.98 0.83
CA ILE A 81 -0.20 -4.17 -0.38
C ILE A 81 -0.20 -2.71 0.05
N VAL A 82 0.80 -1.96 -0.39
CA VAL A 82 0.96 -0.55 -0.05
C VAL A 82 0.80 0.28 -1.30
N ILE A 83 -0.07 1.28 -1.26
CA ILE A 83 -0.26 2.20 -2.36
C ILE A 83 0.01 3.61 -1.84
N SER A 84 1.03 4.25 -2.40
CA SER A 84 1.44 5.59 -1.97
C SER A 84 1.16 6.56 -3.11
N VAL A 85 0.29 7.52 -2.87
CA VAL A 85 -0.21 8.39 -3.92
C VAL A 85 -0.58 9.76 -3.34
N HIS A 86 -0.46 10.79 -4.17
CA HIS A 86 -0.99 12.11 -3.82
C HIS A 86 -2.49 12.10 -4.04
N GLN A 87 -3.23 12.75 -3.16
CA GLN A 87 -4.69 12.71 -3.23
C GLN A 87 -5.27 13.61 -4.30
N GLU A 88 -4.53 14.65 -4.68
CA GLU A 88 -5.10 15.67 -5.55
C GLU A 88 -5.63 15.13 -6.87
N GLU A 89 -4.88 14.29 -7.52
CA GLU A 89 -5.24 13.81 -8.84
C GLU A 89 -5.86 12.43 -8.84
N GLY A 90 -5.85 11.78 -7.69
CA GLY A 90 -6.41 10.44 -7.58
C GLY A 90 -5.50 9.40 -8.25
N LEU A 91 -6.05 8.22 -8.41
CA LEU A 91 -5.30 7.11 -8.99
C LEU A 91 -5.40 7.13 -10.51
N PRO A 92 -4.27 6.98 -11.21
CA PRO A 92 -4.31 6.88 -12.67
C PRO A 92 -5.05 5.62 -13.12
N ALA A 93 -5.52 5.65 -14.37
CA ALA A 93 -6.26 4.53 -14.94
C ALA A 93 -5.46 3.25 -14.93
N GLU A 94 -4.15 3.34 -15.22
CA GLU A 94 -3.30 2.14 -15.24
C GLU A 94 -3.16 1.51 -13.86
N VAL A 95 -3.24 2.30 -12.80
CA VAL A 95 -3.20 1.78 -11.44
C VAL A 95 -4.51 1.10 -11.10
N LYS A 96 -5.63 1.71 -11.49
CA LYS A 96 -6.94 1.09 -11.28
C LYS A 96 -7.06 -0.21 -12.05
N GLY A 97 -6.49 -0.26 -13.26
CA GLY A 97 -6.46 -1.48 -14.03
C GLY A 97 -5.68 -2.58 -13.33
N TRP A 98 -4.54 -2.23 -12.75
CA TRP A 98 -3.73 -3.16 -11.98
C TRP A 98 -4.51 -3.69 -10.77
N ILE A 99 -5.21 -2.78 -10.07
CA ILE A 99 -6.02 -3.17 -8.92
C ILE A 99 -7.11 -4.15 -9.35
N ASN A 100 -7.79 -3.87 -10.45
CA ASN A 100 -8.84 -4.76 -10.93
C ASN A 100 -8.30 -6.14 -11.26
N LEU A 101 -7.08 -6.20 -11.80
CA LEU A 101 -6.47 -7.50 -12.11
C LEU A 101 -6.23 -8.32 -10.85
N TRP A 102 -5.59 -7.73 -9.84
CA TRP A 102 -5.29 -8.52 -8.66
C TRP A 102 -6.53 -8.80 -7.80
N LEU A 103 -7.56 -7.95 -7.89
CA LEU A 103 -8.80 -8.24 -7.20
C LEU A 103 -9.39 -9.56 -7.67
N ARG A 104 -9.31 -9.84 -8.96
CA ARG A 104 -9.82 -11.10 -9.50
C ARG A 104 -8.99 -12.29 -9.08
N GLN A 105 -7.71 -12.08 -8.82
CA GLN A 105 -6.79 -13.17 -8.51
C GLN A 105 -6.54 -13.35 -7.03
N LYS A 106 -7.02 -12.41 -6.20
CA LYS A 106 -6.71 -12.41 -4.78
C LYS A 106 -7.22 -13.66 -4.11
N ASN A 107 -6.33 -14.33 -3.39
CA ASN A 107 -6.67 -15.51 -2.63
C ASN A 107 -7.47 -15.13 -1.40
N SER A 108 -8.02 -16.16 -0.75
CA SER A 108 -8.82 -15.93 0.44
C SER A 108 -7.99 -15.62 1.68
N HIS A 109 -6.67 -15.70 1.62
CA HIS A 109 -5.89 -15.42 2.82
C HIS A 109 -5.98 -13.94 3.18
N ARG A 110 -5.89 -13.67 4.47
CA ARG A 110 -6.06 -12.32 4.96
C ARG A 110 -4.83 -11.48 4.61
N ALA A 111 -5.09 -10.36 4.00
CA ALA A 111 -4.05 -9.41 3.63
C ALA A 111 -4.45 -8.03 4.13
N VAL A 112 -3.51 -7.09 4.07
CA VAL A 112 -3.77 -5.73 4.50
C VAL A 112 -3.45 -4.79 3.35
N LEU A 113 -4.35 -3.85 3.10
CA LEU A 113 -4.13 -2.78 2.13
C LEU A 113 -3.80 -1.51 2.90
N VAL A 114 -2.66 -0.92 2.61
CA VAL A 114 -2.22 0.31 3.25
C VAL A 114 -2.19 1.43 2.22
N ALA A 115 -2.86 2.52 2.54
CA ALA A 115 -2.84 3.72 1.70
C ALA A 115 -1.97 4.77 2.39
N LEU A 116 -0.91 5.18 1.71
CA LEU A 116 -0.05 6.27 2.20
C LEU A 116 -0.44 7.51 1.42
N LEU A 117 -1.08 8.44 2.08
CA LEU A 117 -1.69 9.59 1.43
C LEU A 117 -1.14 10.89 1.97
N ASP A 118 -1.34 11.95 1.22
CA ASP A 118 -1.06 13.29 1.71
C ASP A 118 -2.02 13.61 2.85
N PRO A 119 -1.62 14.49 3.75
CA PRO A 119 -2.56 14.97 4.78
C PRO A 119 -3.76 15.62 4.09
N PRO A 120 -4.96 15.44 4.63
CA PRO A 120 -6.14 16.04 4.01
C PRO A 120 -6.06 17.55 4.02
N THR A 121 -6.53 18.16 2.95
CA THR A 121 -6.57 19.59 2.80
C THR A 121 -8.02 20.05 2.97
N GLU A 122 -8.19 21.21 3.57
CA GLU A 122 -9.52 21.73 3.79
C GLU A 122 -10.27 21.86 2.47
N GLY A 123 -11.47 21.31 2.43
CA GLY A 123 -12.31 21.39 1.25
C GLY A 123 -12.10 20.31 0.22
N GLU A 124 -11.10 19.47 0.40
CA GLU A 124 -10.86 18.37 -0.53
C GLU A 124 -11.67 17.15 -0.17
N SER A 125 -12.06 16.40 -1.19
CA SER A 125 -12.78 15.17 -0.96
C SER A 125 -11.79 14.03 -0.79
N ASP A 126 -12.19 13.03 -0.02
CA ASP A 126 -11.36 11.84 0.23
C ASP A 126 -11.62 10.75 -0.79
N SER A 127 -11.77 11.11 -2.07
CA SER A 127 -12.17 10.15 -3.08
C SER A 127 -11.19 9.02 -3.24
N THR A 128 -9.87 9.31 -3.15
CA THR A 128 -8.88 8.25 -3.28
C THR A 128 -8.93 7.30 -2.10
N GLU A 129 -9.04 7.85 -0.89
CA GLU A 129 -9.17 7.00 0.29
C GLU A 129 -10.44 6.16 0.22
N ALA A 130 -11.55 6.78 -0.16
CA ALA A 130 -12.82 6.04 -0.26
C ALA A 130 -12.75 4.93 -1.30
N TYR A 131 -12.10 5.20 -2.44
CA TYR A 131 -11.94 4.20 -3.47
C TYR A 131 -11.14 3.00 -2.94
N LEU A 132 -10.02 3.27 -2.28
CA LEU A 132 -9.16 2.20 -1.78
C LEU A 132 -9.82 1.43 -0.64
N ARG A 133 -10.58 2.12 0.20
CA ARG A 133 -11.35 1.45 1.26
C ARG A 133 -12.35 0.49 0.64
N GLY A 134 -13.01 0.89 -0.45
CA GLY A 134 -13.93 0.02 -1.16
C GLY A 134 -13.24 -1.19 -1.77
N VAL A 135 -12.02 -0.99 -2.29
CA VAL A 135 -11.22 -2.09 -2.84
C VAL A 135 -10.93 -3.12 -1.75
N ALA A 136 -10.47 -2.64 -0.59
CA ALA A 136 -10.17 -3.54 0.52
C ALA A 136 -11.40 -4.33 0.96
N LYS A 137 -12.54 -3.65 1.01
CA LYS A 137 -13.78 -4.30 1.40
C LYS A 137 -14.15 -5.41 0.43
N ARG A 138 -14.03 -5.14 -0.87
CA ARG A 138 -14.34 -6.15 -1.88
C ARG A 138 -13.39 -7.34 -1.81
N ALA A 139 -12.15 -7.09 -1.44
CA ALA A 139 -11.15 -8.16 -1.37
C ALA A 139 -11.13 -8.87 -0.02
N GLY A 140 -11.90 -8.41 0.95
CA GLY A 140 -11.86 -8.99 2.29
C GLY A 140 -10.58 -8.69 3.03
N MET A 141 -9.97 -7.54 2.74
CA MET A 141 -8.71 -7.12 3.35
C MET A 141 -8.96 -6.10 4.44
N ASP A 142 -8.07 -6.09 5.43
CA ASP A 142 -8.05 -4.99 6.39
C ASP A 142 -7.49 -3.75 5.69
N PHE A 143 -7.90 -2.57 6.11
CA PHE A 143 -7.50 -1.33 5.48
C PHE A 143 -6.88 -0.38 6.49
N LEU A 144 -5.71 0.14 6.17
CA LEU A 144 -5.03 1.12 6.99
C LEU A 144 -4.72 2.35 6.14
N VAL A 145 -4.88 3.53 6.74
CA VAL A 145 -4.51 4.78 6.11
C VAL A 145 -3.44 5.44 6.95
N GLU A 146 -2.35 5.85 6.32
CA GLU A 146 -1.33 6.66 6.99
C GLU A 146 -1.16 7.93 6.21
N SER A 147 -1.15 9.05 6.93
CA SER A 147 -0.86 10.35 6.35
C SER A 147 0.50 10.80 6.84
N THR A 148 1.32 11.24 5.91
CA THR A 148 2.65 11.73 6.27
C THR A 148 2.78 13.16 5.86
N ASN A 149 3.50 13.92 6.68
CA ASN A 149 3.80 15.29 6.37
C ASN A 149 5.32 15.41 6.22
N PHE A 150 5.81 15.06 5.02
CA PHE A 150 7.23 15.09 4.79
C PHE A 150 7.84 16.44 4.87
N THR A 151 7.06 17.45 4.57
CA THR A 151 7.59 18.80 4.63
C THR A 151 7.76 19.24 6.06
N GLY A 152 7.23 18.48 6.91
CA GLY A 152 7.40 18.79 8.28
C GLY A 152 8.78 18.66 8.67
N ARG A 153 8.86 18.68 8.28
CA ARG A 153 9.82 18.68 8.63
C ARG A 153 10.60 19.10 9.09
N PRO A 154 10.78 19.19 9.42
CA PRO A 154 11.80 19.25 10.04
C PRO A 154 11.58 19.48 10.99
#